data_f392e4f515411beb06823a4950b05881
#
_entry.id   f392e4f515411beb06823a4950b05881
#
_cell.length_a   1.000
_cell.length_b   1.000
_cell.length_c   1.000
_cell.angle_alpha   90.00
_cell.angle_beta   90.00
_cell.angle_gamma   90.00
#
_symmetry.space_group_name_H-M   'P 1'
#
loop_
_entity.id
_entity.type
_entity.pdbx_description
1 polymer ?
#
loop_
_entity_poly.entity_id
_entity_poly.type
_entity_poly.pdbx_seq_one_letter_code
_entity_poly.pdbx_strand_id
1 'polypeptide(L)'
;EFALSRKDPQYVPRAKEVLAVERLRRTNPGDPRVGEALLGHDPADTGLGSLVMALKPGDGSAREQAASCQRVLGGAANLAAEYATKRYRSNVVNWGMLPFIAEDVKDWNLQPGDRIYLPGIRAAVDGGAEEVSAVLLQNGTERPVTLRLPGMTREERDIVLAGCLINYYAK
;
A
#
# COMPACT_ATOMS: atom_id res chain seq x y z
N GLU A 1 -7.47 0.57 -15.16
CA GLU A 1 -6.59 1.69 -15.60
C GLU A 1 -7.37 3.01 -15.83
N PHE A 2 -8.52 2.98 -16.48
CA PHE A 2 -9.18 4.20 -16.98
C PHE A 2 -9.71 5.17 -15.89
N ALA A 3 -10.20 4.67 -14.75
CA ALA A 3 -10.87 5.54 -13.78
C ALA A 3 -9.90 6.49 -13.05
N LEU A 4 -8.75 5.98 -12.60
CA LEU A 4 -7.72 6.78 -11.93
C LEU A 4 -6.94 7.62 -12.93
N SER A 5 -6.66 7.11 -14.14
CA SER A 5 -5.94 7.83 -15.18
C SER A 5 -6.68 9.07 -15.72
N ARG A 6 -8.00 9.16 -15.51
CA ARG A 6 -8.75 10.38 -15.84
C ARG A 6 -8.45 11.55 -14.89
N LYS A 7 -8.17 11.23 -13.63
CA LYS A 7 -7.82 12.23 -12.61
C LYS A 7 -6.31 12.47 -12.52
N ASP A 8 -5.53 11.41 -12.73
CA ASP A 8 -4.09 11.44 -12.72
C ASP A 8 -3.53 10.57 -13.88
N PRO A 9 -3.28 11.16 -15.05
CA PRO A 9 -2.75 10.44 -16.21
C PRO A 9 -1.40 9.75 -15.96
N GLN A 10 -0.63 10.23 -14.99
CA GLN A 10 0.68 9.69 -14.65
C GLN A 10 0.63 8.57 -13.59
N TYR A 11 -0.54 8.26 -13.03
CA TYR A 11 -0.67 7.19 -12.04
C TYR A 11 -0.13 5.84 -12.53
N VAL A 12 -0.58 5.40 -13.71
CA VAL A 12 -0.19 4.09 -14.25
C VAL A 12 1.30 4.01 -14.58
N PRO A 13 1.91 4.99 -15.27
CA PRO A 13 3.36 5.03 -15.46
C PRO A 13 4.12 4.93 -14.15
N ARG A 14 3.85 5.79 -13.17
CA ARG A 14 4.54 5.78 -11.87
C ARG A 14 4.38 4.44 -11.13
N ALA A 15 3.18 3.88 -11.09
CA ALA A 15 2.95 2.59 -10.45
C ALA A 15 3.76 1.46 -11.13
N LYS A 16 3.86 1.47 -12.46
CA LYS A 16 4.67 0.51 -13.22
C LYS A 16 6.17 0.66 -12.95
N GLU A 17 6.66 1.88 -12.76
CA GLU A 17 8.05 2.14 -12.36
C GLU A 17 8.36 1.52 -11.00
N VAL A 18 7.52 1.77 -9.99
CA VAL A 18 7.66 1.17 -8.65
C VAL A 18 7.63 -0.37 -8.74
N LEU A 19 6.69 -0.93 -9.51
CA LEU A 19 6.59 -2.37 -9.73
C LEU A 19 7.85 -2.95 -10.42
N ALA A 20 8.41 -2.23 -11.38
CA ALA A 20 9.63 -2.65 -12.07
C ALA A 20 10.82 -2.70 -11.10
N VAL A 21 10.97 -1.71 -10.23
CA VAL A 21 12.02 -1.70 -9.20
C VAL A 21 11.80 -2.81 -8.17
N GLU A 22 10.58 -3.08 -7.75
CA GLU A 22 10.28 -4.21 -6.84
C GLU A 22 10.62 -5.56 -7.48
N ARG A 23 10.36 -5.75 -8.76
CA ARG A 23 10.79 -6.96 -9.50
C ARG A 23 12.30 -7.07 -9.58
N LEU A 24 12.97 -5.95 -9.85
CA LEU A 24 14.43 -5.87 -9.88
C LEU A 24 15.02 -6.20 -8.51
N ARG A 25 14.46 -5.69 -7.41
CA ARG A 25 14.88 -6.03 -6.05
C ARG A 25 14.89 -7.54 -5.79
N ARG A 26 13.91 -8.25 -6.32
CA ARG A 26 13.80 -9.72 -6.15
C ARG A 26 14.79 -10.50 -7.00
N THR A 27 15.21 -9.96 -8.13
CA THR A 27 16.09 -10.66 -9.08
C THR A 27 17.53 -10.20 -9.02
N ASN A 28 17.77 -8.93 -8.67
CA ASN A 28 19.08 -8.31 -8.54
C ASN A 28 19.07 -7.24 -7.43
N PRO A 29 19.06 -7.63 -6.15
CA PRO A 29 18.97 -6.70 -5.03
C PRO A 29 20.14 -5.70 -4.93
N GLY A 30 21.29 -6.00 -5.56
CA GLY A 30 22.45 -5.11 -5.60
C GLY A 30 22.40 -4.04 -6.69
N ASP A 31 21.36 -3.96 -7.50
CA ASP A 31 21.23 -2.89 -8.50
C ASP A 31 21.10 -1.51 -7.83
N PRO A 32 21.86 -0.49 -8.28
CA PRO A 32 21.84 0.86 -7.69
C PRO A 32 20.45 1.47 -7.59
N ARG A 33 19.56 1.20 -8.57
CA ARG A 33 18.16 1.68 -8.56
C ARG A 33 17.36 1.14 -7.38
N VAL A 34 17.67 -0.07 -6.93
CA VAL A 34 17.04 -0.68 -5.75
C VAL A 34 17.50 0.06 -4.50
N GLY A 35 18.80 0.30 -4.33
CA GLY A 35 19.35 1.04 -3.20
C GLY A 35 18.78 2.46 -3.10
N GLU A 36 18.68 3.17 -4.22
CA GLU A 36 18.07 4.50 -4.30
C GLU A 36 16.58 4.46 -3.92
N ALA A 37 15.83 3.50 -4.43
CA ALA A 37 14.41 3.37 -4.15
C ALA A 37 14.13 2.98 -2.70
N LEU A 38 14.98 2.17 -2.09
CA LEU A 38 14.88 1.75 -0.69
C LEU A 38 15.52 2.73 0.30
N LEU A 39 16.15 3.81 -0.17
CA LEU A 39 16.80 4.81 0.68
C LEU A 39 17.83 4.20 1.65
N GLY A 40 18.55 3.18 1.20
CA GLY A 40 19.57 2.47 1.99
C GLY A 40 19.03 1.38 2.94
N HIS A 41 17.72 1.13 2.97
CA HIS A 41 17.17 -0.01 3.71
C HIS A 41 17.54 -1.34 3.04
N ASP A 42 17.67 -2.41 3.84
CA ASP A 42 18.05 -3.73 3.36
C ASP A 42 16.99 -4.29 2.38
N PRO A 43 17.37 -4.60 1.13
CA PRO A 43 16.46 -5.19 0.16
C PRO A 43 15.93 -6.58 0.54
N ALA A 44 16.56 -7.29 1.48
CA ALA A 44 16.04 -8.56 1.98
C ALA A 44 14.80 -8.39 2.85
N ASP A 45 14.75 -7.32 3.64
CA ASP A 45 13.68 -7.06 4.63
C ASP A 45 12.67 -6.01 4.16
N THR A 46 13.01 -5.22 3.15
CA THR A 46 12.20 -4.08 2.72
C THR A 46 11.70 -4.29 1.29
N GLY A 47 10.37 -4.31 1.12
CA GLY A 47 9.72 -4.36 -0.19
C GLY A 47 9.21 -2.98 -0.63
N LEU A 48 8.91 -2.86 -1.91
CA LEU A 48 8.34 -1.67 -2.53
C LEU A 48 6.93 -1.95 -3.06
N GLY A 49 6.06 -0.96 -2.92
CA GLY A 49 4.74 -1.01 -3.53
C GLY A 49 4.14 0.38 -3.68
N SER A 50 3.24 0.53 -4.64
CA SER A 50 2.49 1.76 -4.78
C SER A 50 1.37 1.85 -3.74
N LEU A 51 1.04 3.07 -3.34
CA LEU A 51 -0.06 3.39 -2.43
C LEU A 51 -1.02 4.35 -3.13
N VAL A 52 -2.30 4.11 -2.99
CA VAL A 52 -3.35 5.04 -3.43
C VAL A 52 -3.93 5.75 -2.20
N MET A 53 -3.87 7.08 -2.19
CA MET A 53 -4.51 7.91 -1.17
C MET A 53 -5.81 8.50 -1.72
N ALA A 54 -6.88 8.40 -0.94
CA ALA A 54 -8.15 9.07 -1.20
C ALA A 54 -8.90 9.31 0.11
N LEU A 55 -9.61 10.43 0.23
CA LEU A 55 -10.29 10.77 1.49
C LEU A 55 -11.37 9.75 1.85
N LYS A 56 -12.20 9.34 0.88
CA LYS A 56 -13.31 8.41 1.11
C LYS A 56 -13.52 7.46 -0.07
N PRO A 57 -12.62 6.51 -0.31
CA PRO A 57 -12.74 5.57 -1.42
C PRO A 57 -13.83 4.52 -1.19
N GLY A 58 -14.41 3.98 -2.29
CA GLY A 58 -15.22 2.77 -2.28
C GLY A 58 -16.73 2.97 -2.33
N ASP A 59 -17.22 4.14 -2.77
CA ASP A 59 -18.65 4.41 -3.01
C ASP A 59 -19.15 3.92 -4.38
N GLY A 60 -18.24 3.72 -5.33
CA GLY A 60 -18.57 3.21 -6.67
C GLY A 60 -19.06 1.76 -6.67
N SER A 61 -19.67 1.31 -7.77
CA SER A 61 -20.18 -0.07 -7.92
C SER A 61 -19.08 -1.10 -8.20
N ALA A 62 -18.04 -0.73 -8.95
CA ALA A 62 -16.96 -1.63 -9.39
C ALA A 62 -15.80 -1.75 -8.38
N ARG A 63 -16.12 -2.00 -7.13
CA ARG A 63 -15.16 -1.98 -5.99
C ARG A 63 -14.09 -3.04 -6.10
N GLU A 64 -14.46 -4.24 -6.53
CA GLU A 64 -13.55 -5.36 -6.76
C GLU A 64 -12.52 -5.02 -7.84
N GLN A 65 -12.98 -4.51 -8.98
CA GLN A 65 -12.09 -4.10 -10.08
C GLN A 65 -11.17 -2.94 -9.68
N ALA A 66 -11.65 -2.02 -8.84
CA ALA A 66 -10.83 -0.93 -8.33
C ALA A 66 -9.65 -1.46 -7.52
N ALA A 67 -9.87 -2.42 -6.61
CA ALA A 67 -8.80 -3.03 -5.82
C ALA A 67 -7.88 -3.90 -6.68
N SER A 68 -8.41 -4.77 -7.54
CA SER A 68 -7.62 -5.66 -8.38
C SER A 68 -6.70 -4.90 -9.36
N CYS A 69 -7.20 -3.82 -9.96
CA CYS A 69 -6.39 -2.98 -10.85
C CYS A 69 -5.17 -2.37 -10.13
N GLN A 70 -5.33 -1.91 -8.89
CA GLN A 70 -4.22 -1.41 -8.09
C GLN A 70 -3.20 -2.51 -7.81
N ARG A 71 -3.67 -3.69 -7.40
CA ARG A 71 -2.79 -4.83 -7.10
C ARG A 71 -1.97 -5.28 -8.30
N VAL A 72 -2.57 -5.37 -9.48
CA VAL A 72 -1.88 -5.73 -10.73
C VAL A 72 -0.78 -4.73 -11.07
N LEU A 73 -0.95 -3.47 -10.71
CA LEU A 73 0.05 -2.41 -10.87
C LEU A 73 1.07 -2.32 -9.71
N GLY A 74 1.09 -3.31 -8.81
CA GLY A 74 2.04 -3.33 -7.70
C GLY A 74 1.55 -2.59 -6.46
N GLY A 75 0.24 -2.37 -6.33
CA GLY A 75 -0.35 -1.78 -5.13
C GLY A 75 -0.08 -2.61 -3.88
N ALA A 76 0.39 -1.96 -2.82
CA ALA A 76 0.65 -2.56 -1.51
C ALA A 76 -0.33 -2.09 -0.45
N ALA A 77 -0.88 -0.89 -0.58
CA ALA A 77 -1.80 -0.32 0.40
C ALA A 77 -2.74 0.72 -0.21
N ASN A 78 -3.83 0.96 0.49
CA ASN A 78 -4.65 2.16 0.36
C ASN A 78 -4.56 2.97 1.66
N LEU A 79 -4.58 4.28 1.56
CA LEU A 79 -4.61 5.22 2.67
C LEU A 79 -5.83 6.12 2.53
N ALA A 80 -6.69 6.12 3.52
CA ALA A 80 -7.94 6.88 3.51
C ALA A 80 -8.15 7.64 4.82
N ALA A 81 -8.91 8.74 4.79
CA ALA A 81 -9.45 9.30 6.01
C ALA A 81 -10.54 8.37 6.59
N GLU A 82 -11.38 7.84 5.72
CA GLU A 82 -12.38 6.80 6.01
C GLU A 82 -12.67 5.97 4.74
N TYR A 83 -13.18 4.76 4.91
CA TYR A 83 -13.69 3.97 3.79
C TYR A 83 -15.19 4.17 3.61
N ALA A 84 -15.64 4.50 2.40
CA ALA A 84 -17.06 4.69 2.09
C ALA A 84 -17.91 3.44 2.37
N THR A 85 -17.32 2.25 2.20
CA THR A 85 -17.99 0.98 2.48
C THR A 85 -17.02 -0.07 3.03
N LYS A 86 -17.51 -0.91 3.95
CA LYS A 86 -16.79 -2.09 4.43
C LYS A 86 -16.41 -3.03 3.27
N ARG A 87 -17.26 -3.13 2.25
CA ARG A 87 -17.03 -4.01 1.08
C ARG A 87 -15.78 -3.62 0.30
N TYR A 88 -15.53 -2.33 0.07
CA TYR A 88 -14.32 -1.91 -0.62
C TYR A 88 -13.07 -2.20 0.23
N ARG A 89 -13.12 -1.94 1.54
CA ARG A 89 -12.04 -2.29 2.46
C ARG A 89 -11.73 -3.80 2.39
N SER A 90 -12.76 -4.66 2.42
CA SER A 90 -12.57 -6.11 2.28
C SER A 90 -11.95 -6.50 0.93
N ASN A 91 -12.32 -5.84 -0.16
CA ASN A 91 -11.70 -6.08 -1.46
C ASN A 91 -10.20 -5.71 -1.45
N VAL A 92 -9.82 -4.60 -0.81
CA VAL A 92 -8.40 -4.23 -0.63
C VAL A 92 -7.65 -5.34 0.10
N VAL A 93 -8.19 -5.86 1.20
CA VAL A 93 -7.63 -6.98 1.97
C VAL A 93 -7.55 -8.27 1.14
N ASN A 94 -8.60 -8.63 0.41
CA ASN A 94 -8.65 -9.85 -0.40
C ASN A 94 -7.58 -9.86 -1.50
N TRP A 95 -7.19 -8.69 -1.98
CA TRP A 95 -6.07 -8.52 -2.91
C TRP A 95 -4.71 -8.37 -2.22
N GLY A 96 -4.63 -8.60 -0.91
CA GLY A 96 -3.40 -8.59 -0.13
C GLY A 96 -2.81 -7.19 0.07
N MET A 97 -3.64 -6.17 0.00
CA MET A 97 -3.26 -4.78 0.26
C MET A 97 -3.70 -4.33 1.64
N LEU A 98 -2.93 -3.45 2.27
CA LEU A 98 -3.23 -2.91 3.59
C LEU A 98 -4.23 -1.74 3.51
N PRO A 99 -5.37 -1.80 4.23
CA PRO A 99 -6.39 -0.76 4.22
C PRO A 99 -6.16 0.26 5.34
N PHE A 100 -5.14 1.08 5.23
CA PHE A 100 -4.82 2.08 6.25
C PHE A 100 -5.86 3.20 6.37
N ILE A 101 -6.02 3.70 7.59
CA ILE A 101 -6.78 4.90 7.93
C ILE A 101 -5.87 5.89 8.63
N ALA A 102 -5.95 7.16 8.21
CA ALA A 102 -5.44 8.32 8.94
C ALA A 102 -6.47 9.44 8.75
N GLU A 103 -7.17 9.80 9.82
CA GLU A 103 -8.29 10.76 9.75
C GLU A 103 -7.84 12.16 9.34
N ASP A 104 -6.59 12.50 9.68
CA ASP A 104 -5.91 13.76 9.35
C ASP A 104 -5.12 13.73 8.03
N VAL A 105 -5.24 12.66 7.23
CA VAL A 105 -4.43 12.46 6.00
C VAL A 105 -4.56 13.62 5.00
N LYS A 106 -5.68 14.35 5.00
CA LYS A 106 -5.89 15.54 4.18
C LYS A 106 -4.88 16.66 4.51
N ASP A 107 -4.46 16.75 5.77
CA ASP A 107 -3.56 17.77 6.27
C ASP A 107 -2.07 17.42 6.01
N TRP A 108 -1.80 16.21 5.55
CA TRP A 108 -0.45 15.75 5.22
C TRP A 108 0.06 16.31 3.90
N ASN A 109 -0.81 16.88 3.06
CA ASN A 109 -0.48 17.46 1.75
C ASN A 109 0.32 16.52 0.84
N LEU A 110 -0.04 15.22 0.86
CA LEU A 110 0.66 14.19 0.09
C LEU A 110 0.70 14.51 -1.40
N GLN A 111 1.88 14.37 -1.97
CA GLN A 111 2.13 14.56 -3.39
C GLN A 111 2.54 13.24 -4.04
N PRO A 112 2.29 13.07 -5.35
CA PRO A 112 2.85 11.95 -6.09
C PRO A 112 4.38 11.93 -5.99
N GLY A 113 4.93 10.79 -5.52
CA GLY A 113 6.37 10.64 -5.27
C GLY A 113 6.76 10.66 -3.80
N ASP A 114 5.88 11.13 -2.91
CA ASP A 114 6.08 10.98 -1.46
C ASP A 114 6.13 9.50 -1.08
N ARG A 115 6.85 9.18 -0.04
CA ARG A 115 7.06 7.80 0.42
C ARG A 115 6.64 7.65 1.87
N ILE A 116 6.09 6.47 2.20
CA ILE A 116 5.79 6.08 3.58
C ILE A 116 6.57 4.82 3.89
N TYR A 117 7.48 4.90 4.83
CA TYR A 117 8.22 3.75 5.33
C TYR A 117 7.52 3.14 6.55
N LEU A 118 7.34 1.83 6.51
CA LEU A 118 6.58 1.05 7.50
C LEU A 118 7.49 -0.01 8.13
N PRO A 119 8.30 0.35 9.13
CA PRO A 119 9.18 -0.61 9.79
C PRO A 119 8.38 -1.72 10.48
N GLY A 120 8.77 -2.98 10.27
CA GLY A 120 8.16 -4.13 10.94
C GLY A 120 6.69 -4.39 10.61
N ILE A 121 6.17 -3.88 9.50
CA ILE A 121 4.74 -3.97 9.15
C ILE A 121 4.21 -5.42 9.13
N ARG A 122 5.00 -6.39 8.67
CA ARG A 122 4.57 -7.80 8.64
C ARG A 122 4.32 -8.35 10.05
N ALA A 123 5.22 -8.05 11.00
CA ALA A 123 5.08 -8.46 12.39
C ALA A 123 3.89 -7.73 13.06
N ALA A 124 3.69 -6.46 12.76
CA ALA A 124 2.54 -5.69 13.27
C ALA A 124 1.20 -6.28 12.79
N VAL A 125 1.10 -6.63 11.50
CA VAL A 125 -0.10 -7.28 10.93
C VAL A 125 -0.32 -8.66 11.54
N ASP A 126 0.72 -9.49 11.67
CA ASP A 126 0.60 -10.82 12.29
C ASP A 126 0.18 -10.73 13.75
N GLY A 127 0.77 -9.81 14.50
CA GLY A 127 0.45 -9.55 15.91
C GLY A 127 -0.91 -8.88 16.14
N GLY A 128 -1.59 -8.42 15.10
CA GLY A 128 -2.91 -7.78 15.20
C GLY A 128 -2.86 -6.35 15.70
N ALA A 129 -1.80 -5.63 15.44
CA ALA A 129 -1.70 -4.21 15.77
C ALA A 129 -2.79 -3.41 15.05
N GLU A 130 -3.51 -2.58 15.77
CA GLU A 130 -4.51 -1.66 15.23
C GLU A 130 -3.91 -0.30 14.85
N GLU A 131 -2.71 -0.01 15.35
CA GLU A 131 -1.93 1.18 15.02
C GLU A 131 -0.51 0.78 14.63
N VAL A 132 0.03 1.45 13.62
CA VAL A 132 1.36 1.20 13.07
C VAL A 132 2.11 2.52 12.98
N SER A 133 3.30 2.56 13.57
CA SER A 133 4.21 3.68 13.40
C SER A 133 4.81 3.65 11.99
N ALA A 134 4.84 4.80 11.33
CA ALA A 134 5.39 4.96 10.01
C ALA A 134 6.20 6.26 9.91
N VAL A 135 7.03 6.36 8.89
CA VAL A 135 7.79 7.58 8.58
C VAL A 135 7.33 8.08 7.21
N LEU A 136 6.80 9.28 7.18
CA LEU A 136 6.47 9.98 5.95
C LEU A 136 7.69 10.76 5.47
N LEU A 137 8.09 10.50 4.22
CA LEU A 137 9.22 11.14 3.56
C LEU A 137 8.69 12.07 2.46
N GLN A 138 8.82 13.36 2.69
CA GLN A 138 8.36 14.42 1.78
C GLN A 138 9.47 15.48 1.61
N ASN A 139 9.79 15.85 0.37
CA ASN A 139 10.75 16.93 0.08
C ASN A 139 12.08 16.81 0.84
N GLY A 140 12.60 15.59 1.02
CA GLY A 140 13.82 15.34 1.77
C GLY A 140 13.69 15.44 3.30
N THR A 141 12.48 15.61 3.81
CA THR A 141 12.18 15.66 5.25
C THR A 141 11.47 14.38 5.70
N GLU A 142 11.87 13.88 6.86
CA GLU A 142 11.23 12.75 7.51
C GLU A 142 10.31 13.22 8.64
N ARG A 143 9.11 12.66 8.69
CA ARG A 143 8.13 12.95 9.74
C ARG A 143 7.50 11.67 10.25
N PRO A 144 7.48 11.41 11.57
CA PRO A 144 6.75 10.28 12.12
C PRO A 144 5.25 10.50 11.95
N VAL A 145 4.55 9.44 11.57
CA VAL A 145 3.08 9.41 11.43
C VAL A 145 2.55 8.09 11.99
N THR A 146 1.28 8.07 12.36
CA THR A 146 0.59 6.86 12.80
C THR A 146 -0.49 6.49 11.77
N LEU A 147 -0.48 5.23 11.35
CA LEU A 147 -1.49 4.65 10.47
C LEU A 147 -2.33 3.66 11.27
N ARG A 148 -3.63 3.63 11.02
CA ARG A 148 -4.54 2.70 11.71
C ARG A 148 -4.97 1.58 10.78
N LEU A 149 -5.08 0.37 11.35
CA LEU A 149 -5.62 -0.85 10.73
C LEU A 149 -6.78 -1.41 11.57
N PRO A 150 -7.86 -0.64 11.78
CA PRO A 150 -8.88 -1.01 12.76
C PRO A 150 -9.64 -2.27 12.34
N GLY A 151 -9.87 -3.13 13.32
CA GLY A 151 -10.79 -4.27 13.21
C GLY A 151 -10.44 -5.30 12.14
N MET A 152 -9.17 -5.54 11.85
CA MET A 152 -8.76 -6.65 11.01
C MET A 152 -8.92 -7.98 11.76
N THR A 153 -9.73 -8.90 11.21
CA THR A 153 -9.84 -10.26 11.74
C THR A 153 -8.55 -11.05 11.54
N ARG A 154 -8.37 -12.17 12.26
CA ARG A 154 -7.22 -13.05 12.06
C ARG A 154 -7.14 -13.52 10.60
N GLU A 155 -8.26 -13.94 10.01
CA GLU A 155 -8.33 -14.38 8.62
C GLU A 155 -7.91 -13.26 7.65
N GLU A 156 -8.40 -12.04 7.83
CA GLU A 156 -8.00 -10.89 7.00
C GLU A 156 -6.50 -10.62 7.06
N ARG A 157 -5.89 -10.74 8.25
CA ARG A 157 -4.43 -10.62 8.41
C ARG A 157 -3.68 -11.72 7.67
N ASP A 158 -4.12 -12.96 7.82
CA ASP A 158 -3.52 -14.12 7.14
C ASP A 158 -3.60 -14.00 5.60
N ILE A 159 -4.72 -13.46 5.07
CA ILE A 159 -4.87 -13.17 3.65
C ILE A 159 -3.84 -12.14 3.18
N VAL A 160 -3.68 -11.05 3.92
CA VAL A 160 -2.67 -10.00 3.57
C VAL A 160 -1.26 -10.59 3.62
N LEU A 161 -0.92 -11.36 4.66
CA LEU A 161 0.39 -11.99 4.82
C LEU A 161 0.68 -13.05 3.73
N ALA A 162 -0.35 -13.74 3.25
CA ALA A 162 -0.27 -14.65 2.11
C ALA A 162 -0.13 -13.93 0.75
N GLY A 163 -0.41 -12.61 0.72
CA GLY A 163 -0.32 -11.78 -0.47
C GLY A 163 -1.63 -11.60 -1.25
N CYS A 164 -2.60 -12.50 -1.08
CA CYS A 164 -4.00 -12.36 -1.55
C CYS A 164 -4.83 -13.56 -1.10
N LEU A 165 -6.15 -13.45 -1.26
CA LEU A 165 -7.12 -14.50 -0.92
C LEU A 165 -6.85 -15.83 -1.65
N ILE A 166 -6.48 -15.79 -2.93
CA ILE A 166 -6.17 -16.98 -3.72
C ILE A 166 -4.98 -17.73 -3.12
N ASN A 167 -3.92 -17.03 -2.77
CA ASN A 167 -2.74 -17.63 -2.15
C ASN A 167 -3.04 -18.19 -0.75
N TYR A 168 -3.95 -17.56 -0.02
CA TYR A 168 -4.37 -18.03 1.30
C TYR A 168 -5.05 -19.41 1.22
N TYR A 169 -5.91 -19.63 0.24
CA TYR A 169 -6.57 -20.91 0.03
C TYR A 169 -5.77 -21.95 -0.78
N ALA A 170 -4.66 -21.56 -1.39
CA ALA A 170 -3.79 -22.47 -2.14
C ALA A 170 -2.75 -23.23 -1.28
N LYS A 171 -2.82 -23.06 0.04
CA LYS A 171 -1.91 -23.71 1.02
C LYS A 171 -2.36 -25.13 1.33
#